data_e5e03059448d344437c19061bdaccc34
#
_entry.id   e5e03059448d344437c19061bdaccc34
#
_cell.length_a   1.000
_cell.length_b   1.000
_cell.length_c   1.000
_cell.angle_alpha   90.00
_cell.angle_beta   90.00
_cell.angle_gamma   90.00
#
_symmetry.space_group_name_H-M   'P 1'
#
loop_
_entity.id
_entity.type
_entity.pdbx_description
1 polymer ?
#
loop_
_entity_poly.entity_id
_entity_poly.type
_entity_poly.pdbx_seq_one_letter_code
_entity_poly.pdbx_strand_id
1 'polypeptide(L)'
;MAEYSRRGSRPAQSKKPYRERVFWVTVTVVFLTLAALVMWVIVRTRAGSGYGAGRVEHYLRETGEDGSVPEDFPAVLLPAYPTPFRPLPEVEEEETTLSPPAVEESEPPQKSDEIVYHSRRNDRMEIALSFDDGPHPRLTPVILDILAEYGIKATFFMVGENVGYYPDAARAVAEAGHEIGNHTFSHRKFNRMSEHEMLDEIRACEQAVSSVSDTPIHFVRPPEGQMNEAMRRVIGSLDYRIILWDVDTRDWAHTPPDEITRHILDTVQAGDIILMHDFIGHNSPTPEALRAVIPALLERGYRFVTVGELVDRED
;
A
#
# COMPACT_ATOMS: atom_id res chain seq x y z
N MET A 1 -14.31 -87.81 -52.86
CA MET A 1 -14.87 -86.58 -52.30
C MET A 1 -14.14 -86.33 -50.95
N ALA A 2 -13.16 -85.46 -50.91
CA ALA A 2 -12.34 -85.16 -49.71
C ALA A 2 -12.53 -83.68 -49.42
N GLU A 3 -13.06 -83.43 -48.25
CA GLU A 3 -13.30 -82.09 -47.65
C GLU A 3 -12.03 -81.65 -46.94
N TYR A 4 -11.41 -80.55 -47.40
CA TYR A 4 -10.15 -80.01 -46.83
C TYR A 4 -10.48 -78.90 -45.83
N SER A 5 -10.37 -79.22 -44.58
CA SER A 5 -10.55 -78.29 -43.48
C SER A 5 -9.32 -77.38 -43.32
N ARG A 6 -9.45 -76.09 -43.61
CA ARG A 6 -8.44 -75.05 -43.36
C ARG A 6 -8.52 -74.60 -41.89
N ARG A 7 -7.55 -75.02 -41.07
CA ARG A 7 -7.30 -74.41 -39.73
C ARG A 7 -6.56 -73.08 -39.93
N GLY A 8 -7.21 -71.97 -39.60
CA GLY A 8 -6.60 -70.65 -39.53
C GLY A 8 -5.65 -70.54 -38.32
N SER A 9 -4.40 -70.29 -38.59
CA SER A 9 -3.38 -69.97 -37.56
C SER A 9 -3.60 -68.52 -37.05
N ARG A 10 -3.83 -68.39 -35.76
CA ARG A 10 -3.81 -67.07 -35.07
C ARG A 10 -2.38 -66.53 -35.03
N PRO A 11 -2.12 -65.23 -35.30
CA PRO A 11 -0.79 -64.66 -35.16
C PRO A 11 -0.37 -64.63 -33.68
N ALA A 12 0.85 -65.10 -33.39
CA ALA A 12 1.46 -65.05 -32.06
C ALA A 12 1.66 -63.57 -31.63
N GLN A 13 1.05 -63.16 -30.54
CA GLN A 13 1.32 -61.88 -29.90
C GLN A 13 2.75 -61.92 -29.34
N SER A 14 3.65 -61.11 -29.93
CA SER A 14 5.01 -60.92 -29.44
C SER A 14 4.97 -60.21 -28.06
N LYS A 15 5.31 -60.94 -27.01
CA LYS A 15 5.50 -60.39 -25.66
C LYS A 15 6.77 -59.51 -25.68
N LYS A 16 6.63 -58.20 -25.61
CA LYS A 16 7.79 -57.31 -25.47
C LYS A 16 8.68 -57.77 -24.29
N PRO A 17 10.02 -57.80 -24.44
CA PRO A 17 10.93 -58.27 -23.40
C PRO A 17 10.79 -57.45 -22.11
N TYR A 18 10.92 -58.12 -20.97
CA TYR A 18 10.75 -57.56 -19.62
C TYR A 18 11.53 -56.24 -19.43
N ARG A 19 12.75 -56.12 -19.99
CA ARG A 19 13.61 -54.94 -19.91
C ARG A 19 12.98 -53.69 -20.55
N GLU A 20 12.25 -53.82 -21.66
CA GLU A 20 11.53 -52.71 -22.30
C GLU A 20 10.37 -52.20 -21.44
N ARG A 21 9.65 -53.11 -20.76
CA ARG A 21 8.56 -52.71 -19.88
C ARG A 21 9.07 -51.96 -18.67
N VAL A 22 10.18 -52.44 -18.06
CA VAL A 22 10.83 -51.74 -16.93
C VAL A 22 11.35 -50.37 -17.37
N PHE A 23 11.98 -50.26 -18.54
CA PHE A 23 12.46 -49.00 -19.07
C PHE A 23 11.32 -47.98 -19.23
N TRP A 24 10.22 -48.36 -19.85
CA TRP A 24 9.09 -47.43 -20.08
C TRP A 24 8.37 -47.06 -18.77
N VAL A 25 8.28 -47.96 -17.80
CA VAL A 25 7.74 -47.67 -16.46
C VAL A 25 8.64 -46.67 -15.74
N THR A 26 9.96 -46.84 -15.78
CA THR A 26 10.90 -45.91 -15.15
C THR A 26 10.85 -44.53 -15.78
N VAL A 27 10.80 -44.45 -17.14
CA VAL A 27 10.67 -43.17 -17.86
C VAL A 27 9.36 -42.45 -17.51
N THR A 28 8.25 -43.21 -17.42
CA THR A 28 6.96 -42.65 -17.05
C THR A 28 6.95 -42.09 -15.62
N VAL A 29 7.53 -42.84 -14.67
CA VAL A 29 7.64 -42.43 -13.26
C VAL A 29 8.51 -41.16 -13.14
N VAL A 30 9.65 -41.09 -13.80
CA VAL A 30 10.53 -39.93 -13.82
C VAL A 30 9.81 -38.71 -14.44
N PHE A 31 9.07 -38.92 -15.52
CA PHE A 31 8.31 -37.83 -16.16
C PHE A 31 7.19 -37.29 -15.27
N LEU A 32 6.45 -38.17 -14.60
CA LEU A 32 5.40 -37.82 -13.65
C LEU A 32 5.93 -37.10 -12.42
N THR A 33 7.09 -37.52 -11.91
CA THR A 33 7.72 -36.82 -10.76
C THR A 33 8.26 -35.46 -11.15
N LEU A 34 8.86 -35.30 -12.33
CA LEU A 34 9.28 -33.99 -12.85
C LEU A 34 8.08 -33.07 -13.11
N ALA A 35 7.00 -33.59 -13.71
CA ALA A 35 5.78 -32.82 -13.92
C ALA A 35 5.13 -32.38 -12.60
N ALA A 36 5.12 -33.24 -11.59
CA ALA A 36 4.64 -32.89 -10.25
C ALA A 36 5.52 -31.82 -9.58
N LEU A 37 6.86 -31.91 -9.76
CA LEU A 37 7.80 -30.92 -9.23
C LEU A 37 7.61 -29.55 -9.92
N VAL A 38 7.46 -29.54 -11.24
CA VAL A 38 7.18 -28.32 -12.00
C VAL A 38 5.84 -27.71 -11.60
N MET A 39 4.80 -28.54 -11.45
CA MET A 39 3.50 -28.08 -10.95
C MET A 39 3.60 -27.56 -9.52
N TRP A 40 4.37 -28.20 -8.65
CA TRP A 40 4.60 -27.72 -7.29
C TRP A 40 5.35 -26.40 -7.25
N VAL A 41 6.38 -26.21 -8.12
CA VAL A 41 7.09 -24.94 -8.27
C VAL A 41 6.14 -23.86 -8.82
N ILE A 42 5.33 -24.17 -9.85
CA ILE A 42 4.35 -23.23 -10.40
C ILE A 42 3.28 -22.86 -9.36
N VAL A 43 2.79 -23.82 -8.59
CA VAL A 43 1.83 -23.56 -7.51
C VAL A 43 2.48 -22.73 -6.40
N ARG A 44 3.74 -23.00 -6.05
CA ARG A 44 4.45 -22.27 -5.00
C ARG A 44 4.87 -20.85 -5.45
N THR A 45 5.25 -20.65 -6.71
CA THR A 45 5.52 -19.34 -7.28
C THR A 45 4.23 -18.53 -7.50
N ARG A 46 3.11 -19.19 -7.83
CA ARG A 46 1.79 -18.56 -7.90
C ARG A 46 1.17 -18.33 -6.53
N ALA A 47 1.46 -19.14 -5.51
CA ALA A 47 1.02 -18.89 -4.14
C ALA A 47 1.74 -17.67 -3.50
N GLY A 48 2.92 -17.28 -4.01
CA GLY A 48 3.59 -16.02 -3.68
C GLY A 48 3.06 -14.81 -4.44
N SER A 49 2.32 -14.99 -5.55
CA SER A 49 1.72 -13.92 -6.35
C SER A 49 0.18 -13.94 -6.37
N GLY A 50 -0.44 -14.84 -5.57
CA GLY A 50 -1.88 -15.13 -5.60
C GLY A 50 -2.76 -14.19 -4.77
N TYR A 51 -2.33 -12.95 -4.51
CA TYR A 51 -3.17 -11.99 -3.77
C TYR A 51 -4.23 -11.28 -4.62
N GLY A 52 -4.18 -11.32 -5.95
CA GLY A 52 -4.96 -10.43 -6.78
C GLY A 52 -6.27 -10.98 -7.37
N ALA A 53 -6.23 -12.02 -8.17
CA ALA A 53 -7.34 -12.35 -9.07
C ALA A 53 -8.59 -12.96 -8.39
N GLY A 54 -8.41 -13.78 -7.36
CA GLY A 54 -9.52 -14.45 -6.69
C GLY A 54 -10.33 -13.54 -5.76
N ARG A 55 -9.74 -12.48 -5.24
CA ARG A 55 -10.35 -11.56 -4.29
C ARG A 55 -11.25 -10.51 -4.94
N VAL A 56 -10.90 -10.07 -6.15
CA VAL A 56 -11.73 -9.14 -6.93
C VAL A 56 -13.04 -9.81 -7.35
N GLU A 57 -13.02 -11.08 -7.78
CA GLU A 57 -14.23 -11.83 -8.10
C GLU A 57 -15.09 -12.13 -6.86
N HIS A 58 -14.47 -12.34 -5.69
CA HIS A 58 -15.21 -12.54 -4.43
C HIS A 58 -15.87 -11.23 -3.98
N TYR A 59 -15.17 -10.09 -4.11
CA TYR A 59 -15.71 -8.76 -3.79
C TYR A 59 -16.93 -8.41 -4.64
N LEU A 60 -16.88 -8.67 -5.94
CA LEU A 60 -18.01 -8.41 -6.86
C LEU A 60 -19.19 -9.38 -6.67
N ARG A 61 -18.99 -10.53 -6.03
CA ARG A 61 -20.01 -11.53 -5.76
C ARG A 61 -20.77 -11.32 -4.45
N GLU A 62 -20.14 -10.70 -3.44
CA GLU A 62 -20.74 -10.50 -2.12
C GLU A 62 -21.46 -9.16 -1.94
N THR A 63 -21.22 -8.21 -2.83
CA THR A 63 -22.05 -7.00 -2.90
C THR A 63 -23.27 -7.32 -3.76
N GLY A 64 -24.43 -7.48 -3.13
CA GLY A 64 -25.70 -7.53 -3.86
C GLY A 64 -25.85 -6.31 -4.76
N GLU A 65 -26.63 -6.40 -5.83
CA GLU A 65 -26.88 -5.32 -6.80
C GLU A 65 -27.36 -3.99 -6.15
N ASP A 66 -27.68 -3.99 -4.87
CA ASP A 66 -28.15 -2.83 -4.07
C ASP A 66 -27.10 -2.27 -3.10
N GLY A 67 -25.90 -2.85 -3.02
CA GLY A 67 -24.82 -2.35 -2.16
C GLY A 67 -25.03 -2.56 -0.65
N SER A 68 -26.03 -3.34 -0.22
CA SER A 68 -26.30 -3.59 1.18
C SER A 68 -25.35 -4.63 1.77
N VAL A 69 -24.78 -4.33 2.95
CA VAL A 69 -23.99 -5.27 3.75
C VAL A 69 -24.96 -6.10 4.59
N PRO A 70 -24.83 -7.44 4.64
CA PRO A 70 -25.62 -8.27 5.56
C PRO A 70 -25.39 -7.84 7.01
N GLU A 71 -26.46 -7.69 7.81
CA GLU A 71 -26.39 -7.33 9.24
C GLU A 71 -25.73 -8.39 10.13
N ASP A 72 -25.41 -9.57 9.60
CA ASP A 72 -24.83 -10.70 10.33
C ASP A 72 -23.29 -10.83 10.15
N PHE A 73 -22.55 -9.70 10.19
CA PHE A 73 -21.10 -9.82 10.38
C PHE A 73 -20.82 -10.18 11.85
N PRO A 74 -20.08 -11.28 12.12
CA PRO A 74 -19.68 -11.59 13.47
C PRO A 74 -18.90 -10.40 14.02
N ALA A 75 -19.36 -9.85 15.16
CA ALA A 75 -18.61 -8.88 15.91
C ALA A 75 -17.22 -9.49 16.21
N VAL A 76 -16.19 -9.06 15.47
CA VAL A 76 -14.82 -9.38 15.80
C VAL A 76 -14.61 -8.77 17.18
N LEU A 77 -14.40 -9.62 18.18
CA LEU A 77 -13.98 -9.21 19.51
C LEU A 77 -12.68 -8.44 19.31
N LEU A 78 -12.78 -7.11 19.30
CA LEU A 78 -11.65 -6.22 19.31
C LEU A 78 -10.80 -6.58 20.54
N PRO A 79 -9.48 -6.82 20.39
CA PRO A 79 -8.63 -6.91 21.56
C PRO A 79 -8.83 -5.63 22.35
N ALA A 80 -9.06 -5.76 23.66
CA ALA A 80 -9.22 -4.64 24.55
C ALA A 80 -8.00 -3.72 24.37
N TYR A 81 -8.25 -2.49 23.92
CA TYR A 81 -7.23 -1.45 23.86
C TYR A 81 -6.51 -1.38 25.20
N PRO A 82 -5.19 -1.25 25.21
CA PRO A 82 -4.52 -0.86 26.45
C PRO A 82 -5.19 0.45 26.91
N THR A 83 -5.61 0.44 28.14
CA THR A 83 -6.25 1.58 28.82
C THR A 83 -5.56 2.90 28.50
N PRO A 84 -6.31 4.01 28.43
CA PRO A 84 -5.75 5.31 28.09
C PRO A 84 -4.49 5.58 28.90
N PHE A 85 -3.49 6.08 28.19
CA PHE A 85 -2.15 6.44 28.65
C PHE A 85 -2.17 6.86 30.13
N ARG A 86 -1.52 6.05 30.97
CA ARG A 86 -1.30 6.42 32.36
C ARG A 86 -0.34 7.62 32.36
N PRO A 87 -0.74 8.82 32.85
CA PRO A 87 0.18 9.93 32.90
C PRO A 87 1.41 9.51 33.69
N LEU A 88 2.58 9.89 33.21
CA LEU A 88 3.83 9.72 33.93
C LEU A 88 3.68 10.37 35.31
N PRO A 89 4.23 9.77 36.38
CA PRO A 89 4.17 10.38 37.72
C PRO A 89 4.76 11.79 37.67
N GLU A 90 4.02 12.74 38.20
CA GLU A 90 4.53 14.10 38.45
C GLU A 90 5.86 13.99 39.17
N VAL A 91 6.92 14.50 38.55
CA VAL A 91 8.21 14.67 39.16
C VAL A 91 8.03 15.87 40.07
N GLU A 92 8.07 15.67 41.40
CA GLU A 92 8.13 16.76 42.40
C GLU A 92 9.35 17.61 42.05
N GLU A 93 9.12 18.88 41.70
CA GLU A 93 10.17 19.88 41.49
C GLU A 93 10.78 20.22 42.88
N GLU A 94 11.94 19.66 43.18
CA GLU A 94 12.81 20.21 44.23
C GLU A 94 13.36 21.56 43.75
N GLU A 95 12.87 22.60 44.34
CA GLU A 95 13.28 23.99 44.15
C GLU A 95 14.73 24.20 44.60
N THR A 96 15.69 23.88 43.72
CA THR A 96 17.10 24.21 43.94
C THR A 96 17.42 25.53 43.25
N THR A 97 17.45 26.61 44.03
CA THR A 97 17.86 27.93 43.58
C THR A 97 19.37 27.98 43.26
N LEU A 98 19.70 27.63 42.02
CA LEU A 98 21.00 27.98 41.44
C LEU A 98 20.73 28.77 40.17
N SER A 99 21.12 30.04 40.16
CA SER A 99 21.10 30.88 38.94
C SER A 99 21.85 30.19 37.83
N PRO A 100 21.24 29.98 36.64
CA PRO A 100 21.92 29.38 35.52
C PRO A 100 22.99 30.33 34.99
N PRO A 101 24.16 29.81 34.55
CA PRO A 101 25.09 30.58 33.72
C PRO A 101 24.39 30.96 32.42
N ALA A 102 24.69 32.17 31.91
CA ALA A 102 24.17 32.64 30.65
C ALA A 102 24.49 31.61 29.54
N VAL A 103 23.48 30.86 29.12
CA VAL A 103 23.55 30.03 27.94
C VAL A 103 23.52 31.01 26.78
N GLU A 104 24.61 31.14 26.04
CA GLU A 104 24.58 31.68 24.70
C GLU A 104 23.50 30.93 23.95
N GLU A 105 22.43 31.62 23.62
CA GLU A 105 21.34 31.16 22.76
C GLU A 105 21.97 30.88 21.38
N SER A 106 22.54 29.67 21.21
CA SER A 106 22.87 29.20 19.88
C SER A 106 21.57 29.10 19.13
N GLU A 107 21.39 29.96 18.13
CA GLU A 107 20.27 29.84 17.18
C GLU A 107 20.16 28.36 16.77
N PRO A 108 18.94 27.75 16.85
CA PRO A 108 18.77 26.42 16.33
C PRO A 108 19.22 26.42 14.88
N PRO A 109 19.90 25.36 14.40
CA PRO A 109 20.33 25.29 13.02
C PRO A 109 19.13 25.62 12.15
N GLN A 110 19.26 26.68 11.33
CA GLN A 110 18.31 27.02 10.28
C GLN A 110 18.34 25.86 9.29
N LYS A 111 17.59 24.77 9.58
CA LYS A 111 17.22 23.79 8.59
C LYS A 111 16.27 24.52 7.65
N SER A 112 16.70 24.62 6.42
CA SER A 112 16.14 25.26 5.26
C SER A 112 14.60 25.34 5.22
N ASP A 113 14.09 26.35 4.53
CA ASP A 113 12.67 26.61 4.20
C ASP A 113 11.95 25.45 3.48
N GLU A 114 12.58 24.31 3.31
CA GLU A 114 12.12 23.10 2.60
C GLU A 114 11.39 22.08 3.49
N ILE A 115 10.61 22.52 4.47
CA ILE A 115 9.76 21.62 5.26
C ILE A 115 8.52 21.18 4.46
N VAL A 116 8.13 21.92 3.43
CA VAL A 116 6.88 21.70 2.70
C VAL A 116 7.14 21.47 1.23
N TYR A 117 6.73 20.33 0.74
CA TYR A 117 6.88 19.96 -0.65
C TYR A 117 5.52 19.82 -1.32
N HIS A 118 5.39 20.43 -2.49
CA HIS A 118 4.27 20.26 -3.42
C HIS A 118 4.73 19.47 -4.64
N SER A 119 5.65 20.07 -5.41
CA SER A 119 6.26 19.46 -6.57
C SER A 119 7.75 19.68 -6.55
N ARG A 120 8.46 18.77 -7.15
CA ARG A 120 9.87 18.97 -7.49
C ARG A 120 10.02 18.83 -9.00
N ARG A 121 9.89 19.95 -9.70
CA ARG A 121 10.04 19.99 -11.15
C ARG A 121 11.38 19.43 -11.56
N ASN A 122 11.37 18.46 -12.47
CA ASN A 122 12.59 17.82 -12.95
C ASN A 122 12.45 17.42 -14.43
N ASP A 123 13.60 17.23 -15.08
CA ASP A 123 13.65 16.83 -16.49
C ASP A 123 13.48 15.31 -16.69
N ARG A 124 13.27 14.55 -15.61
CA ARG A 124 13.26 13.08 -15.64
C ARG A 124 11.89 12.47 -15.93
N MET A 125 10.87 13.28 -16.11
CA MET A 125 9.49 12.83 -16.31
C MET A 125 9.00 11.92 -15.16
N GLU A 126 9.38 12.22 -13.92
CA GLU A 126 8.97 11.50 -12.72
C GLU A 126 7.78 12.17 -12.06
N ILE A 127 6.87 11.36 -11.55
CA ILE A 127 5.67 11.78 -10.80
C ILE A 127 5.43 10.82 -9.65
N ALA A 128 4.75 11.29 -8.60
CA ALA A 128 4.38 10.43 -7.48
C ALA A 128 2.85 10.28 -7.37
N LEU A 129 2.38 9.02 -7.26
CA LEU A 129 1.03 8.74 -6.77
C LEU A 129 1.03 8.68 -5.25
N SER A 130 0.08 9.35 -4.62
CA SER A 130 -0.09 9.29 -3.18
C SER A 130 -1.56 9.06 -2.81
N PHE A 131 -1.76 8.28 -1.73
CA PHE A 131 -3.08 7.89 -1.25
C PHE A 131 -3.22 8.28 0.22
N ASP A 132 -4.31 8.97 0.57
CA ASP A 132 -4.62 9.43 1.90
C ASP A 132 -5.74 8.59 2.55
N ASP A 133 -5.90 8.75 3.86
CA ASP A 133 -6.97 8.23 4.72
C ASP A 133 -6.92 6.73 5.03
N GLY A 134 -6.16 5.93 4.29
CA GLY A 134 -6.06 4.49 4.51
C GLY A 134 -5.39 4.08 5.83
N PRO A 135 -5.22 2.75 6.01
CA PRO A 135 -5.64 1.71 5.10
C PRO A 135 -7.13 1.37 5.19
N HIS A 136 -7.70 0.87 4.10
CA HIS A 136 -9.05 0.31 4.08
C HIS A 136 -9.02 -1.19 3.76
N PRO A 137 -9.77 -2.07 4.46
CA PRO A 137 -9.61 -3.52 4.37
C PRO A 137 -9.93 -4.11 2.98
N ARG A 138 -10.67 -3.38 2.15
CA ARG A 138 -11.07 -3.82 0.80
C ARG A 138 -10.48 -2.95 -0.30
N LEU A 139 -10.45 -1.63 -0.15
CA LEU A 139 -10.00 -0.72 -1.21
C LEU A 139 -8.47 -0.72 -1.34
N THR A 140 -7.73 -0.66 -0.24
CA THR A 140 -6.27 -0.67 -0.25
C THR A 140 -5.71 -1.90 -0.98
N PRO A 141 -6.17 -3.16 -0.71
CA PRO A 141 -5.73 -4.31 -1.50
C PRO A 141 -6.01 -4.21 -3.00
N VAL A 142 -7.16 -3.66 -3.41
CA VAL A 142 -7.48 -3.46 -4.83
C VAL A 142 -6.52 -2.49 -5.50
N ILE A 143 -6.17 -1.40 -4.81
CA ILE A 143 -5.19 -0.43 -5.31
C ILE A 143 -3.80 -1.09 -5.41
N LEU A 144 -3.37 -1.85 -4.39
CA LEU A 144 -2.10 -2.59 -4.43
C LEU A 144 -2.02 -3.55 -5.61
N ASP A 145 -3.10 -4.27 -5.92
CA ASP A 145 -3.16 -5.16 -7.07
C ASP A 145 -2.97 -4.39 -8.39
N ILE A 146 -3.61 -3.23 -8.53
CA ILE A 146 -3.46 -2.37 -9.71
C ILE A 146 -2.01 -1.86 -9.83
N LEU A 147 -1.43 -1.34 -8.75
CA LEU A 147 -0.05 -0.87 -8.77
C LEU A 147 0.94 -2.00 -9.13
N ALA A 148 0.70 -3.22 -8.63
CA ALA A 148 1.50 -4.39 -8.94
C ALA A 148 1.38 -4.83 -10.40
N GLU A 149 0.20 -4.71 -11.05
CA GLU A 149 0.00 -5.00 -12.48
C GLU A 149 0.97 -4.18 -13.37
N TYR A 150 1.26 -2.95 -12.96
CA TYR A 150 2.15 -2.04 -13.70
C TYR A 150 3.57 -1.98 -13.13
N GLY A 151 3.85 -2.70 -12.03
CA GLY A 151 5.16 -2.73 -11.39
C GLY A 151 5.61 -1.39 -10.80
N ILE A 152 4.68 -0.51 -10.42
CA ILE A 152 4.96 0.82 -9.88
C ILE A 152 4.81 0.87 -8.36
N LYS A 153 5.50 1.83 -7.74
CA LYS A 153 5.41 2.13 -6.31
C LYS A 153 4.71 3.47 -6.09
N ALA A 154 4.12 3.62 -4.92
CA ALA A 154 3.38 4.81 -4.50
C ALA A 154 3.61 5.08 -3.01
N THR A 155 3.10 6.20 -2.51
CA THR A 155 3.18 6.57 -1.10
C THR A 155 1.78 6.58 -0.48
N PHE A 156 1.61 5.94 0.67
CA PHE A 156 0.35 5.85 1.40
C PHE A 156 0.47 6.64 2.71
N PHE A 157 -0.27 7.74 2.83
CA PHE A 157 -0.38 8.51 4.07
C PHE A 157 -1.49 7.92 4.93
N MET A 158 -1.09 7.12 5.91
CA MET A 158 -2.02 6.31 6.71
C MET A 158 -2.52 7.06 7.94
N VAL A 159 -3.80 6.89 8.25
CA VAL A 159 -4.42 7.30 9.51
C VAL A 159 -4.16 6.22 10.56
N GLY A 160 -3.60 6.58 11.71
CA GLY A 160 -3.19 5.63 12.75
C GLY A 160 -4.33 4.77 13.29
N GLU A 161 -5.54 5.33 13.47
CA GLU A 161 -6.73 4.56 13.86
C GLU A 161 -7.04 3.46 12.83
N ASN A 162 -6.93 3.76 11.54
CA ASN A 162 -7.19 2.80 10.46
C ASN A 162 -6.11 1.71 10.40
N VAL A 163 -4.86 2.03 10.72
CA VAL A 163 -3.80 1.01 10.90
C VAL A 163 -4.17 0.06 12.03
N GLY A 164 -4.67 0.60 13.17
CA GLY A 164 -5.14 -0.20 14.28
C GLY A 164 -6.33 -1.10 13.94
N TYR A 165 -7.29 -0.60 13.15
CA TYR A 165 -8.46 -1.37 12.73
C TYR A 165 -8.14 -2.40 11.64
N TYR A 166 -7.19 -2.11 10.74
CA TYR A 166 -6.91 -2.91 9.56
C TYR A 166 -5.40 -3.20 9.39
N PRO A 167 -4.74 -3.80 10.41
CA PRO A 167 -3.30 -3.99 10.42
C PRO A 167 -2.79 -4.86 9.26
N ASP A 168 -3.60 -5.80 8.76
CA ASP A 168 -3.23 -6.64 7.63
C ASP A 168 -3.17 -5.85 6.32
N ALA A 169 -4.06 -4.88 6.13
CA ALA A 169 -4.01 -3.99 4.97
C ALA A 169 -2.80 -3.05 5.03
N ALA A 170 -2.48 -2.50 6.22
CA ALA A 170 -1.28 -1.70 6.42
C ALA A 170 0.01 -2.50 6.16
N ARG A 171 0.08 -3.73 6.69
CA ARG A 171 1.21 -4.64 6.46
C ARG A 171 1.37 -4.98 4.98
N ALA A 172 0.28 -5.20 4.26
CA ALA A 172 0.31 -5.48 2.82
C ALA A 172 0.93 -4.32 2.01
N VAL A 173 0.69 -3.07 2.39
CA VAL A 173 1.34 -1.90 1.77
C VAL A 173 2.85 -1.94 1.97
N ALA A 174 3.30 -2.19 3.22
CA ALA A 174 4.73 -2.27 3.54
C ALA A 174 5.41 -3.45 2.82
N GLU A 175 4.82 -4.65 2.88
CA GLU A 175 5.34 -5.87 2.23
C GLU A 175 5.40 -5.74 0.71
N ALA A 176 4.48 -4.99 0.11
CA ALA A 176 4.52 -4.66 -1.31
C ALA A 176 5.61 -3.63 -1.66
N GLY A 177 6.33 -3.09 -0.67
CA GLY A 177 7.43 -2.14 -0.86
C GLY A 177 6.96 -0.75 -1.30
N HIS A 178 5.77 -0.34 -0.89
CA HIS A 178 5.30 1.03 -1.01
C HIS A 178 5.81 1.86 0.17
N GLU A 179 5.92 3.16 -0.04
CA GLU A 179 6.27 4.09 1.02
C GLU A 179 5.07 4.39 1.91
N ILE A 180 5.31 4.55 3.22
CA ILE A 180 4.28 4.92 4.19
C ILE A 180 4.59 6.29 4.76
N GLY A 181 3.61 7.18 4.74
CA GLY A 181 3.60 8.47 5.40
C GLY A 181 2.60 8.52 6.56
N ASN A 182 2.73 9.55 7.39
CA ASN A 182 1.88 9.81 8.54
C ASN A 182 0.75 10.76 8.16
N HIS A 183 -0.51 10.33 8.35
CA HIS A 183 -1.69 11.17 8.13
C HIS A 183 -2.43 11.50 9.43
N THR A 184 -1.67 11.62 10.54
CA THR A 184 -2.15 11.76 11.91
C THR A 184 -2.81 10.48 12.46
N PHE A 185 -3.10 10.44 13.76
CA PHE A 185 -3.72 9.27 14.36
C PHE A 185 -5.23 9.21 14.08
N SER A 186 -5.94 10.32 14.30
CA SER A 186 -7.41 10.37 14.26
C SER A 186 -7.98 11.26 13.15
N HIS A 187 -7.16 11.67 12.18
CA HIS A 187 -7.53 12.54 11.06
C HIS A 187 -8.19 13.86 11.50
N ARG A 188 -7.84 14.37 12.69
CA ARG A 188 -8.34 15.66 13.19
C ARG A 188 -7.57 16.82 12.58
N LYS A 189 -8.27 17.95 12.37
CA LYS A 189 -7.67 19.17 11.80
C LYS A 189 -6.71 19.84 12.76
N PHE A 190 -5.48 20.03 12.37
CA PHE A 190 -4.41 20.63 13.19
C PHE A 190 -4.72 22.07 13.65
N ASN A 191 -5.46 22.85 12.85
CA ASN A 191 -5.80 24.23 13.21
C ASN A 191 -6.69 24.37 14.47
N ARG A 192 -7.17 23.27 15.04
CA ARG A 192 -7.98 23.21 16.26
C ARG A 192 -7.26 22.52 17.41
N MET A 193 -5.97 22.25 17.28
CA MET A 193 -5.16 21.55 18.24
C MET A 193 -4.09 22.47 18.84
N SER A 194 -3.72 22.23 20.11
CA SER A 194 -2.49 22.70 20.70
C SER A 194 -1.28 21.99 20.10
N GLU A 195 -0.08 22.54 20.24
CA GLU A 195 1.15 21.90 19.78
C GLU A 195 1.36 20.51 20.41
N HIS A 196 0.97 20.34 21.68
CA HIS A 196 1.04 19.05 22.37
C HIS A 196 0.10 18.02 21.74
N GLU A 197 -1.15 18.38 21.46
CA GLU A 197 -2.10 17.49 20.80
C GLU A 197 -1.62 17.11 19.38
N MET A 198 -1.02 18.05 18.64
CA MET A 198 -0.43 17.76 17.31
C MET A 198 0.69 16.73 17.41
N LEU A 199 1.58 16.91 18.42
CA LEU A 199 2.69 16.00 18.67
C LEU A 199 2.18 14.58 19.03
N ASP A 200 1.15 14.50 19.87
CA ASP A 200 0.53 13.23 20.26
C ASP A 200 -0.10 12.51 19.06
N GLU A 201 -0.80 13.22 18.20
CA GLU A 201 -1.40 12.68 16.96
C GLU A 201 -0.33 12.09 16.02
N ILE A 202 0.78 12.81 15.82
CA ILE A 202 1.87 12.35 14.94
C ILE A 202 2.54 11.11 15.54
N ARG A 203 2.89 11.14 16.85
CA ARG A 203 3.55 10.01 17.51
C ARG A 203 2.67 8.77 17.62
N ALA A 204 1.38 8.96 17.92
CA ALA A 204 0.44 7.85 18.00
C ALA A 204 0.27 7.15 16.62
N CYS A 205 0.23 7.91 15.53
CA CYS A 205 0.23 7.34 14.18
C CYS A 205 1.53 6.59 13.87
N GLU A 206 2.68 7.18 14.18
CA GLU A 206 3.99 6.53 14.03
C GLU A 206 4.05 5.21 14.79
N GLN A 207 3.57 5.20 16.05
CA GLN A 207 3.52 3.98 16.85
C GLN A 207 2.58 2.92 16.24
N ALA A 208 1.43 3.33 15.70
CA ALA A 208 0.52 2.41 15.03
C ALA A 208 1.18 1.76 13.81
N VAL A 209 1.83 2.55 12.96
CA VAL A 209 2.54 2.04 11.77
C VAL A 209 3.72 1.15 12.17
N SER A 210 4.49 1.51 13.19
CA SER A 210 5.62 0.70 13.69
C SER A 210 5.19 -0.66 14.23
N SER A 211 3.90 -0.85 14.55
CA SER A 211 3.37 -2.16 14.94
C SER A 211 3.21 -3.15 13.78
N VAL A 212 3.24 -2.66 12.55
CA VAL A 212 2.99 -3.44 11.33
C VAL A 212 4.12 -3.36 10.31
N SER A 213 5.05 -2.42 10.44
CA SER A 213 6.18 -2.20 9.54
C SER A 213 7.39 -1.66 10.31
N ASP A 214 8.57 -2.18 10.00
CA ASP A 214 9.85 -1.66 10.52
C ASP A 214 10.38 -0.47 9.69
N THR A 215 9.68 -0.06 8.63
CA THR A 215 10.09 1.06 7.78
C THR A 215 9.85 2.38 8.50
N PRO A 216 10.88 3.21 8.68
CA PRO A 216 10.72 4.50 9.34
C PRO A 216 9.86 5.45 8.48
N ILE A 217 9.07 6.27 9.16
CA ILE A 217 8.26 7.31 8.51
C ILE A 217 9.05 8.62 8.55
N HIS A 218 9.15 9.30 7.40
CA HIS A 218 9.85 10.59 7.27
C HIS A 218 8.93 11.73 6.82
N PHE A 219 7.68 11.41 6.47
CA PHE A 219 6.73 12.34 5.88
C PHE A 219 5.45 12.42 6.67
N VAL A 220 4.95 13.64 6.82
CA VAL A 220 3.61 13.93 7.36
C VAL A 220 2.81 14.67 6.31
N ARG A 221 1.61 14.22 6.06
CA ARG A 221 0.62 15.01 5.33
C ARG A 221 -0.49 15.42 6.30
N PRO A 222 -0.70 16.73 6.50
CA PRO A 222 -1.77 17.20 7.37
C PRO A 222 -3.15 16.93 6.75
N PRO A 223 -4.14 16.53 7.56
CA PRO A 223 -5.51 16.40 7.09
C PRO A 223 -5.99 17.65 6.36
N GLU A 224 -6.60 17.45 5.18
CA GLU A 224 -7.07 18.52 4.28
C GLU A 224 -5.97 19.51 3.83
N GLY A 225 -4.69 19.18 3.96
CA GLY A 225 -3.58 20.08 3.62
C GLY A 225 -3.49 21.34 4.49
N GLN A 226 -4.24 21.39 5.60
CA GLN A 226 -4.29 22.59 6.45
C GLN A 226 -3.03 22.73 7.27
N MET A 227 -2.37 23.88 7.15
CA MET A 227 -1.14 24.20 7.86
C MET A 227 -1.25 25.52 8.62
N ASN A 228 -0.50 25.58 9.74
CA ASN A 228 -0.23 26.80 10.47
C ASN A 228 1.21 26.81 11.01
N GLU A 229 1.66 27.93 11.57
CA GLU A 229 3.02 28.06 12.10
C GLU A 229 3.32 27.12 13.28
N ALA A 230 2.33 26.84 14.14
CA ALA A 230 2.49 25.89 15.24
C ALA A 230 2.79 24.50 14.73
N MET A 231 2.05 24.04 13.70
CA MET A 231 2.27 22.76 13.05
C MET A 231 3.66 22.66 12.41
N ARG A 232 4.12 23.72 11.71
CA ARG A 232 5.46 23.76 11.12
C ARG A 232 6.55 23.57 12.19
N ARG A 233 6.40 24.24 13.35
CA ARG A 233 7.33 24.08 14.48
C ARG A 233 7.32 22.66 15.03
N VAL A 234 6.12 22.08 15.25
CA VAL A 234 5.99 20.72 15.78
C VAL A 234 6.62 19.71 14.85
N ILE A 235 6.28 19.73 13.56
CA ILE A 235 6.78 18.78 12.58
C ILE A 235 8.28 18.95 12.37
N GLY A 236 8.76 20.20 12.27
CA GLY A 236 10.19 20.48 12.15
C GLY A 236 11.00 20.00 13.37
N SER A 237 10.41 19.98 14.59
CA SER A 237 11.07 19.44 15.79
C SER A 237 11.20 17.93 15.79
N LEU A 238 10.43 17.22 14.96
CA LEU A 238 10.44 15.77 14.83
C LEU A 238 11.29 15.25 13.67
N ASP A 239 11.96 16.14 12.94
CA ASP A 239 12.71 15.80 11.72
C ASP A 239 11.85 15.18 10.61
N TYR A 240 10.55 15.50 10.60
CA TYR A 240 9.63 15.15 9.53
C TYR A 240 9.56 16.25 8.48
N ARG A 241 9.21 15.87 7.26
CA ARG A 241 8.88 16.79 6.16
C ARG A 241 7.38 16.76 5.88
N ILE A 242 6.83 17.94 5.58
CA ILE A 242 5.42 18.09 5.24
C ILE A 242 5.28 17.89 3.74
N ILE A 243 4.40 16.99 3.35
CA ILE A 243 4.11 16.72 1.95
C ILE A 243 2.68 17.15 1.63
N LEU A 244 2.54 18.00 0.64
CA LEU A 244 1.27 18.37 0.04
C LEU A 244 1.14 17.71 -1.35
N TRP A 245 0.38 18.33 -2.26
CA TRP A 245 0.14 17.78 -3.60
C TRP A 245 -0.03 18.93 -4.61
N ASP A 246 0.07 18.60 -5.89
CA ASP A 246 -0.12 19.52 -7.01
C ASP A 246 -1.41 19.23 -7.77
N VAL A 247 -1.74 17.94 -7.91
CA VAL A 247 -2.92 17.48 -8.61
C VAL A 247 -3.89 16.87 -7.62
N ASP A 248 -4.99 17.56 -7.29
CA ASP A 248 -6.10 17.05 -6.50
C ASP A 248 -7.13 16.41 -7.42
N THR A 249 -7.25 15.09 -7.36
CA THR A 249 -8.18 14.34 -8.21
C THR A 249 -9.64 14.50 -7.82
N ARG A 250 -9.90 14.91 -6.57
CA ARG A 250 -11.22 15.02 -5.96
C ARG A 250 -12.02 13.70 -6.00
N ASP A 251 -11.31 12.57 -5.98
CA ASP A 251 -11.92 11.25 -5.90
C ASP A 251 -12.74 11.07 -4.62
N TRP A 252 -12.33 11.72 -3.52
CA TRP A 252 -13.07 11.82 -2.26
C TRP A 252 -14.46 12.44 -2.41
N ALA A 253 -14.68 13.28 -3.44
CA ALA A 253 -15.97 13.87 -3.77
C ALA A 253 -16.79 13.01 -4.74
N HIS A 254 -16.39 11.75 -4.98
CA HIS A 254 -16.98 10.84 -5.96
C HIS A 254 -17.02 11.41 -7.38
N THR A 255 -15.99 12.17 -7.75
CA THR A 255 -15.79 12.62 -9.14
C THR A 255 -15.73 11.39 -10.06
N PRO A 256 -16.45 11.39 -11.21
CA PRO A 256 -16.44 10.26 -12.11
C PRO A 256 -15.02 9.87 -12.60
N PRO A 257 -14.73 8.57 -12.75
CA PRO A 257 -13.38 8.09 -13.12
C PRO A 257 -12.82 8.70 -14.41
N ASP A 258 -13.68 8.95 -15.40
CA ASP A 258 -13.29 9.59 -16.66
C ASP A 258 -12.95 11.08 -16.51
N GLU A 259 -13.61 11.77 -15.59
CA GLU A 259 -13.29 13.17 -15.25
C GLU A 259 -11.98 13.25 -14.47
N ILE A 260 -11.74 12.35 -13.51
CA ILE A 260 -10.48 12.22 -12.80
C ILE A 260 -9.35 11.97 -13.80
N THR A 261 -9.54 10.99 -14.69
CA THR A 261 -8.56 10.63 -15.72
C THR A 261 -8.22 11.84 -16.59
N ARG A 262 -9.22 12.52 -17.12
CA ARG A 262 -9.03 13.71 -17.95
C ARG A 262 -8.29 14.80 -17.19
N HIS A 263 -8.71 15.11 -15.96
CA HIS A 263 -8.08 16.12 -15.11
C HIS A 263 -6.58 15.85 -14.92
N ILE A 264 -6.22 14.62 -14.53
CA ILE A 264 -4.81 14.24 -14.35
C ILE A 264 -4.05 14.40 -15.68
N LEU A 265 -4.56 13.83 -16.78
CA LEU A 265 -3.88 13.85 -18.08
C LEU A 265 -3.71 15.23 -18.67
N ASP A 266 -4.57 16.19 -18.32
CA ASP A 266 -4.54 17.59 -18.80
C ASP A 266 -3.64 18.48 -17.93
N THR A 267 -3.41 18.12 -16.65
CA THR A 267 -2.74 19.02 -15.70
C THR A 267 -1.37 18.55 -15.24
N VAL A 268 -1.14 17.24 -15.17
CA VAL A 268 0.07 16.67 -14.60
C VAL A 268 1.33 17.11 -15.34
N GLN A 269 2.38 17.41 -14.57
CA GLN A 269 3.71 17.78 -15.06
C GLN A 269 4.78 16.95 -14.32
N ALA A 270 5.98 16.87 -14.90
CA ALA A 270 7.10 16.19 -14.26
C ALA A 270 7.42 16.84 -12.90
N GLY A 271 7.52 16.03 -11.88
CA GLY A 271 7.73 16.46 -10.50
C GLY A 271 6.46 16.56 -9.65
N ASP A 272 5.27 16.41 -10.25
CA ASP A 272 4.02 16.54 -9.51
C ASP A 272 3.73 15.35 -8.59
N ILE A 273 3.09 15.68 -7.46
CA ILE A 273 2.49 14.73 -6.52
C ILE A 273 0.99 14.72 -6.77
N ILE A 274 0.45 13.55 -7.10
CA ILE A 274 -0.98 13.35 -7.37
C ILE A 274 -1.64 12.82 -6.10
N LEU A 275 -2.67 13.53 -5.60
CA LEU A 275 -3.48 13.11 -4.47
C LEU A 275 -4.64 12.25 -4.93
N MET A 276 -4.75 11.08 -4.32
CA MET A 276 -5.90 10.19 -4.34
C MET A 276 -6.17 9.66 -2.92
N HIS A 277 -7.19 8.83 -2.76
CA HIS A 277 -7.54 8.27 -1.45
C HIS A 277 -7.78 6.77 -1.55
N ASP A 278 -7.32 6.02 -0.54
CA ASP A 278 -7.57 4.59 -0.40
C ASP A 278 -8.57 4.25 0.72
N PHE A 279 -9.21 5.27 1.30
CA PHE A 279 -10.33 5.16 2.23
C PHE A 279 -11.44 6.15 1.85
N ILE A 280 -12.18 5.83 0.80
CA ILE A 280 -13.40 6.54 0.42
C ILE A 280 -14.56 5.58 0.68
N GLY A 281 -15.69 6.08 1.12
CA GLY A 281 -16.89 5.28 1.37
C GLY A 281 -17.24 4.32 0.21
N HIS A 282 -18.47 3.90 0.10
CA HIS A 282 -18.89 2.96 -0.95
C HIS A 282 -18.65 3.52 -2.36
N ASN A 283 -18.29 2.65 -3.32
CA ASN A 283 -18.10 2.99 -4.74
C ASN A 283 -17.00 4.02 -5.00
N SER A 284 -15.79 3.79 -4.48
CA SER A 284 -14.63 4.62 -4.80
C SER A 284 -14.34 4.64 -6.31
N PRO A 285 -14.20 5.81 -6.93
CA PRO A 285 -13.83 5.94 -8.36
C PRO A 285 -12.33 5.66 -8.60
N THR A 286 -11.52 5.64 -7.55
CA THR A 286 -10.06 5.56 -7.59
C THR A 286 -9.53 4.34 -8.36
N PRO A 287 -10.02 3.10 -8.16
CA PRO A 287 -9.52 1.94 -8.90
C PRO A 287 -9.73 2.03 -10.42
N GLU A 288 -10.88 2.53 -10.85
CA GLU A 288 -11.19 2.67 -12.28
C GLU A 288 -10.35 3.78 -12.90
N ALA A 289 -10.21 4.92 -12.23
CA ALA A 289 -9.34 6.02 -12.66
C ALA A 289 -7.87 5.57 -12.78
N LEU A 290 -7.33 4.80 -11.82
CA LEU A 290 -5.96 4.29 -11.85
C LEU A 290 -5.71 3.40 -13.08
N ARG A 291 -6.64 2.50 -13.41
CA ARG A 291 -6.52 1.62 -14.58
C ARG A 291 -6.49 2.38 -15.91
N ALA A 292 -7.04 3.58 -15.96
CA ALA A 292 -6.99 4.45 -17.13
C ALA A 292 -5.75 5.36 -17.13
N VAL A 293 -5.42 5.95 -15.97
CA VAL A 293 -4.36 6.96 -15.82
C VAL A 293 -2.96 6.34 -15.94
N ILE A 294 -2.71 5.22 -15.26
CA ILE A 294 -1.36 4.65 -15.20
C ILE A 294 -0.83 4.32 -16.60
N PRO A 295 -1.51 3.50 -17.43
CA PRO A 295 -1.00 3.19 -18.76
C PRO A 295 -0.86 4.43 -19.64
N ALA A 296 -1.77 5.39 -19.56
CA ALA A 296 -1.71 6.61 -20.36
C ALA A 296 -0.51 7.50 -19.99
N LEU A 297 -0.14 7.57 -18.71
CA LEU A 297 1.04 8.33 -18.26
C LEU A 297 2.35 7.58 -18.61
N LEU A 298 2.38 6.26 -18.51
CA LEU A 298 3.51 5.44 -18.96
C LEU A 298 3.76 5.62 -20.46
N GLU A 299 2.70 5.64 -21.30
CA GLU A 299 2.80 5.93 -22.74
C GLU A 299 3.34 7.33 -23.04
N ARG A 300 3.04 8.32 -22.19
CA ARG A 300 3.58 9.68 -22.29
C ARG A 300 5.04 9.77 -21.82
N GLY A 301 5.64 8.68 -21.31
CA GLY A 301 7.02 8.61 -20.87
C GLY A 301 7.21 8.98 -19.40
N TYR A 302 6.15 9.15 -18.61
CA TYR A 302 6.25 9.35 -17.18
C TYR A 302 6.73 8.08 -16.47
N ARG A 303 7.49 8.27 -15.38
CA ARG A 303 7.88 7.22 -14.44
C ARG A 303 7.24 7.49 -13.09
N PHE A 304 6.67 6.47 -12.51
CA PHE A 304 6.11 6.57 -11.17
C PHE A 304 7.19 6.26 -10.14
N VAL A 305 7.36 7.14 -9.17
CA VAL A 305 8.28 7.02 -8.04
C VAL A 305 7.52 7.26 -6.74
N THR A 306 8.10 6.91 -5.59
CA THR A 306 7.53 7.31 -4.30
C THR A 306 7.73 8.81 -4.06
N VAL A 307 7.01 9.39 -3.11
CA VAL A 307 7.21 10.78 -2.72
C VAL A 307 8.63 11.00 -2.21
N GLY A 308 9.16 10.07 -1.40
CA GLY A 308 10.54 10.14 -0.91
C GLY A 308 11.55 10.13 -2.04
N GLU A 309 11.41 9.21 -3.00
CA GLU A 309 12.28 9.20 -4.19
C GLU A 309 12.18 10.49 -4.98
N LEU A 310 10.99 11.12 -5.05
CA LEU A 310 10.80 12.37 -5.78
C LEU A 310 11.46 13.56 -5.09
N VAL A 311 11.33 13.68 -3.75
CA VAL A 311 11.80 14.87 -2.99
C VAL A 311 13.25 14.74 -2.48
N ASP A 312 13.78 13.52 -2.32
CA ASP A 312 15.13 13.29 -1.79
C ASP A 312 16.23 13.32 -2.86
N ARG A 313 15.86 13.30 -4.13
CA ARG A 313 16.85 13.35 -5.21
C ARG A 313 17.45 14.74 -5.31
N GLU A 314 18.76 14.81 -5.12
CA GLU A 314 19.56 15.96 -5.49
C GLU A 314 19.60 16.10 -7.02
N ASP A 315 19.53 17.33 -7.54
CA ASP A 315 19.58 17.65 -8.97
C ASP A 315 20.96 17.37 -9.58
#